data_3ee027a0a781183315625ce9836d3eec
#
_entry.id   3ee027a0a781183315625ce9836d3eec
#
_cell.length_a   1.000
_cell.length_b   1.000
_cell.length_c   1.000
_cell.angle_alpha   90.00
_cell.angle_beta   90.00
_cell.angle_gamma   90.00
#
_symmetry.space_group_name_H-M   'P 1'
#
loop_
_entity.id
_entity.type
_entity.pdbx_description
1 polymer ?
#
loop_
_entity_poly.entity_id
_entity_poly.type
_entity_poly.pdbx_seq_one_letter_code
_entity_poly.pdbx_strand_id
1 'polypeptide(L)'
;MDKITIEEILDPISPRKFFNEYWNKKHLVIRRNKFKNLYTWNHFDRYMNMYPKINNLQILDYDNKDTRWCLDKIRSGKLKQPFFNKEGIWKLFNEKKKSFVIPFAEYQNEDLVKINFVLEKYFGRGQSNVYVSPAANSKSFPAHADNTENFLFHTEGRVKWKIYEEFAPGKPKHVLDEFILEAGDLLYIPQFQFHEVETIGPRILISCHFHNKERQSLKNFKVTPMTENKRDRWYNWKPELYDKKGNINPDFAYNFRHTGGWKKKYL
;
A
#
# COMPACT_ATOMS: atom_id res chain seq x y z
N MET A 1 -0.31 24.65 2.68
CA MET A 1 -0.04 23.20 2.79
C MET A 1 1.22 22.90 2.03
N ASP A 2 2.21 22.32 2.66
CA ASP A 2 3.45 21.98 2.02
C ASP A 2 3.22 20.90 0.96
N LYS A 3 3.78 21.15 -0.21
CA LYS A 3 3.62 20.26 -1.37
C LYS A 3 4.60 19.10 -1.24
N ILE A 4 4.12 17.87 -1.14
CA ILE A 4 4.98 16.68 -1.26
C ILE A 4 5.39 16.51 -2.71
N THR A 5 6.67 16.22 -2.96
CA THR A 5 7.24 16.00 -4.30
C THR A 5 7.87 14.62 -4.43
N ILE A 6 8.14 14.18 -5.66
CA ILE A 6 8.81 12.89 -5.89
C ILE A 6 10.27 12.93 -5.39
N GLU A 7 10.91 14.09 -5.45
CA GLU A 7 12.24 14.32 -4.91
C GLU A 7 12.28 14.06 -3.41
N GLU A 8 11.28 14.55 -2.70
CA GLU A 8 11.17 14.36 -1.27
C GLU A 8 10.85 12.91 -0.87
N ILE A 9 10.08 12.19 -1.69
CA ILE A 9 9.77 10.78 -1.44
C ILE A 9 11.03 9.92 -1.65
N LEU A 10 11.84 10.27 -2.63
CA LEU A 10 13.03 9.51 -3.00
C LEU A 10 14.32 9.98 -2.34
N ASP A 11 14.28 11.08 -1.55
CA ASP A 11 15.48 11.60 -0.89
C ASP A 11 16.24 10.52 -0.10
N PRO A 12 17.56 10.36 -0.26
CA PRO A 12 18.52 11.20 -0.98
C PRO A 12 18.75 10.81 -2.46
N ILE A 13 17.95 9.94 -3.02
CA ILE A 13 18.08 9.47 -4.41
C ILE A 13 17.35 10.43 -5.33
N SER A 14 18.04 10.99 -6.33
CA SER A 14 17.36 11.85 -7.30
C SER A 14 16.37 11.06 -8.16
N PRO A 15 15.24 11.64 -8.60
CA PRO A 15 14.30 10.97 -9.50
C PRO A 15 14.98 10.44 -10.77
N ARG A 16 15.91 11.20 -11.34
CA ARG A 16 16.68 10.75 -12.52
C ARG A 16 17.44 9.44 -12.23
N LYS A 17 18.13 9.36 -11.07
CA LYS A 17 18.84 8.15 -10.67
C LYS A 17 17.88 7.00 -10.45
N PHE A 18 16.76 7.27 -9.75
CA PHE A 18 15.74 6.26 -9.49
C PHE A 18 15.22 5.66 -10.81
N PHE A 19 14.76 6.46 -11.76
CA PHE A 19 14.22 5.97 -13.03
C PHE A 19 15.28 5.27 -13.90
N ASN A 20 16.54 5.68 -13.84
CA ASN A 20 17.60 5.08 -14.62
C ASN A 20 18.13 3.78 -14.04
N GLU A 21 18.19 3.63 -12.72
CA GLU A 21 18.91 2.53 -12.09
C GLU A 21 17.99 1.52 -11.36
N TYR A 22 16.83 1.95 -10.86
CA TYR A 22 15.99 1.14 -9.99
C TYR A 22 14.64 0.79 -10.61
N TRP A 23 13.96 1.77 -11.18
CA TRP A 23 12.62 1.55 -11.70
C TRP A 23 12.58 0.40 -12.71
N ASN A 24 11.76 -0.61 -12.42
CA ASN A 24 11.60 -1.85 -13.19
C ASN A 24 12.86 -2.70 -13.35
N LYS A 25 13.87 -2.45 -12.55
CA LYS A 25 15.15 -3.16 -12.64
C LYS A 25 15.49 -3.90 -11.36
N LYS A 26 15.35 -3.23 -10.23
CA LYS A 26 15.72 -3.77 -8.93
C LYS A 26 15.08 -2.99 -7.80
N HIS A 27 14.96 -3.58 -6.64
CA HIS A 27 14.54 -2.92 -5.43
C HIS A 27 15.50 -1.80 -4.99
N LEU A 28 14.99 -0.90 -4.15
CA LEU A 28 15.76 0.19 -3.53
C LEU A 28 15.35 0.34 -2.09
N VAL A 29 16.32 0.36 -1.18
CA VAL A 29 16.12 0.73 0.22
C VAL A 29 16.63 2.13 0.46
N ILE A 30 15.77 3.01 0.96
CA ILE A 30 16.14 4.35 1.44
C ILE A 30 16.01 4.34 2.95
N ARG A 31 17.12 4.66 3.63
CA ARG A 31 17.18 4.68 5.10
C ARG A 31 16.79 6.05 5.64
N ARG A 32 16.04 6.07 6.75
CA ARG A 32 15.68 7.29 7.50
C ARG A 32 14.90 8.31 6.66
N ASN A 33 13.95 7.84 5.85
CA ASN A 33 13.05 8.72 5.11
C ASN A 33 12.21 9.58 6.07
N LYS A 34 11.90 10.80 5.69
CA LYS A 34 11.16 11.76 6.51
C LYS A 34 9.71 11.36 6.83
N PHE A 35 9.16 10.40 6.11
CA PHE A 35 7.76 9.99 6.21
C PHE A 35 7.48 8.93 7.30
N LYS A 36 8.34 8.80 8.32
CA LYS A 36 8.18 7.83 9.41
C LYS A 36 6.87 7.96 10.21
N ASN A 37 6.26 9.14 10.23
CA ASN A 37 5.05 9.42 11.02
C ASN A 37 3.76 9.32 10.22
N LEU A 38 3.79 8.83 8.97
CA LEU A 38 2.61 8.74 8.11
C LEU A 38 1.48 7.91 8.74
N TYR A 39 1.80 6.84 9.44
CA TYR A 39 0.81 6.03 10.13
C TYR A 39 1.46 5.37 11.35
N THR A 40 0.99 5.74 12.54
CA THR A 40 1.55 5.30 13.82
C THR A 40 0.57 4.43 14.59
N TRP A 41 1.00 3.85 15.72
CA TRP A 41 0.13 3.13 16.63
C TRP A 41 -1.08 3.97 17.09
N ASN A 42 -0.92 5.29 17.23
CA ASN A 42 -2.04 6.19 17.57
C ASN A 42 -3.08 6.26 16.44
N HIS A 43 -2.64 6.27 15.17
CA HIS A 43 -3.57 6.21 14.05
C HIS A 43 -4.31 4.88 13.98
N PHE A 44 -3.61 3.77 14.24
CA PHE A 44 -4.22 2.45 14.32
C PHE A 44 -5.24 2.36 15.45
N ASP A 45 -4.89 2.79 16.67
CA ASP A 45 -5.79 2.81 17.81
C ASP A 45 -7.04 3.66 17.54
N ARG A 46 -6.84 4.85 16.96
CA ARG A 46 -7.94 5.71 16.54
C ARG A 46 -8.84 5.02 15.51
N TYR A 47 -8.26 4.39 14.49
CA TYR A 47 -9.03 3.62 13.50
C TYR A 47 -9.87 2.54 14.17
N MET A 48 -9.27 1.72 15.04
CA MET A 48 -9.94 0.63 15.73
C MET A 48 -11.04 1.11 16.70
N ASN A 49 -10.91 2.31 17.25
CA ASN A 49 -11.84 2.86 18.23
C ASN A 49 -12.91 3.79 17.64
N MET A 50 -12.62 4.49 16.55
CA MET A 50 -13.60 5.40 15.91
C MET A 50 -14.63 4.66 15.06
N TYR A 51 -14.32 3.47 14.60
CA TYR A 51 -15.21 2.68 13.76
C TYR A 51 -15.81 1.53 14.60
N PRO A 52 -16.96 1.73 15.25
CA PRO A 52 -17.58 0.67 16.05
C PRO A 52 -17.95 -0.57 15.22
N LYS A 53 -17.97 -0.40 13.88
CA LYS A 53 -18.30 -1.45 12.91
C LYS A 53 -17.28 -1.41 11.78
N ILE A 54 -16.15 -2.07 11.98
CA ILE A 54 -15.08 -2.13 10.99
C ILE A 54 -15.47 -3.14 9.92
N ASN A 55 -15.65 -2.72 8.68
CA ASN A 55 -15.99 -3.58 7.55
C ASN A 55 -14.90 -3.69 6.49
N ASN A 56 -13.86 -2.86 6.55
CA ASN A 56 -12.76 -2.86 5.58
C ASN A 56 -11.52 -3.56 6.09
N LEU A 57 -11.50 -4.04 7.32
CA LEU A 57 -10.35 -4.70 7.88
C LEU A 57 -10.19 -6.09 7.27
N GLN A 58 -9.01 -6.38 6.77
CA GLN A 58 -8.64 -7.73 6.35
C GLN A 58 -7.74 -8.36 7.41
N ILE A 59 -7.99 -9.61 7.72
CA ILE A 59 -7.21 -10.36 8.70
C ILE A 59 -6.42 -11.42 7.95
N LEU A 60 -5.11 -11.46 8.16
CA LEU A 60 -4.26 -12.47 7.55
C LEU A 60 -4.46 -13.83 8.23
N ASP A 61 -5.51 -14.49 7.80
CA ASP A 61 -5.93 -15.81 8.27
C ASP A 61 -6.33 -16.65 7.05
N TYR A 62 -5.35 -17.38 6.50
CA TYR A 62 -5.55 -18.13 5.26
C TYR A 62 -6.58 -19.26 5.39
N ASP A 63 -6.85 -19.71 6.63
CA ASP A 63 -7.80 -20.78 6.86
C ASP A 63 -9.23 -20.28 7.09
N ASN A 64 -9.41 -18.95 7.22
CA ASN A 64 -10.70 -18.30 7.57
C ASN A 64 -11.42 -18.90 8.79
N LYS A 65 -10.71 -19.69 9.60
CA LYS A 65 -11.29 -20.39 10.75
C LYS A 65 -11.54 -19.45 11.90
N ASP A 66 -10.59 -18.53 12.13
CA ASP A 66 -10.59 -17.63 13.28
C ASP A 66 -11.40 -16.34 13.04
N THR A 67 -11.76 -16.03 11.79
CA THR A 67 -12.45 -14.76 11.48
C THR A 67 -13.98 -14.85 11.52
N ARG A 68 -14.54 -16.05 11.38
CA ARG A 68 -16.00 -16.25 11.27
C ARG A 68 -16.77 -15.87 12.54
N TRP A 69 -16.20 -16.13 13.71
CA TRP A 69 -16.85 -15.88 14.99
C TRP A 69 -16.79 -14.42 15.44
N CYS A 70 -15.89 -13.60 14.86
CA CYS A 70 -15.83 -12.17 15.16
C CYS A 70 -16.69 -11.32 14.21
N LEU A 71 -17.51 -11.94 13.36
CA LEU A 71 -18.41 -11.25 12.45
C LEU A 71 -19.82 -11.14 13.03
N ASP A 72 -20.26 -9.92 13.28
CA ASP A 72 -21.67 -9.63 13.58
C ASP A 72 -22.43 -9.39 12.29
N LYS A 73 -23.70 -9.81 12.26
CA LYS A 73 -24.61 -9.56 11.15
C LYS A 73 -25.63 -8.50 11.54
N ILE A 74 -25.55 -7.34 10.94
CA ILE A 74 -26.57 -6.30 11.11
C ILE A 74 -27.56 -6.37 9.96
N ARG A 75 -28.84 -6.39 10.32
CA ARG A 75 -29.94 -6.26 9.35
C ARG A 75 -30.33 -4.79 9.23
N SER A 76 -30.23 -4.26 8.01
CA SER A 76 -30.86 -2.99 7.65
C SER A 76 -31.83 -3.28 6.51
N GLY A 77 -33.08 -3.45 6.83
CA GLY A 77 -34.10 -3.89 5.86
C GLY A 77 -33.77 -5.26 5.25
N LYS A 78 -33.63 -5.32 3.92
CA LYS A 78 -33.23 -6.54 3.17
C LYS A 78 -31.72 -6.74 3.11
N LEU A 79 -30.92 -5.76 3.51
CA LEU A 79 -29.46 -5.82 3.47
C LEU A 79 -28.91 -6.47 4.74
N LYS A 80 -28.13 -7.50 4.56
CA LYS A 80 -27.32 -8.11 5.63
C LYS A 80 -25.87 -7.72 5.36
N GLN A 81 -25.27 -6.91 6.22
CA GLN A 81 -23.85 -6.57 6.14
C GLN A 81 -23.12 -7.23 7.31
N PRO A 82 -22.03 -7.97 7.03
CA PRO A 82 -21.16 -8.46 8.11
C PRO A 82 -20.32 -7.29 8.62
N PHE A 83 -20.17 -7.21 9.93
CA PHE A 83 -19.27 -6.31 10.61
C PHE A 83 -18.43 -7.10 11.60
N PHE A 84 -17.18 -6.70 11.76
CA PHE A 84 -16.38 -7.26 12.83
C PHE A 84 -16.83 -6.72 14.19
N ASN A 85 -17.00 -7.58 15.16
CA ASN A 85 -17.16 -7.12 16.52
C ASN A 85 -15.79 -6.76 17.14
N LYS A 86 -15.79 -5.70 17.93
CA LYS A 86 -14.56 -5.11 18.47
C LYS A 86 -13.80 -6.07 19.38
N GLU A 87 -14.49 -6.78 20.25
CA GLU A 87 -13.89 -7.74 21.18
C GLU A 87 -13.20 -8.88 20.43
N GLY A 88 -13.87 -9.44 19.44
CA GLY A 88 -13.30 -10.48 18.60
C GLY A 88 -12.06 -10.05 17.85
N ILE A 89 -12.07 -8.86 17.29
CA ILE A 89 -10.91 -8.29 16.61
C ILE A 89 -9.72 -8.12 17.57
N TRP A 90 -9.94 -7.54 18.74
CA TRP A 90 -8.89 -7.38 19.73
C TRP A 90 -8.34 -8.72 20.24
N LYS A 91 -9.18 -9.73 20.36
CA LYS A 91 -8.73 -11.08 20.68
C LYS A 91 -7.86 -11.68 19.57
N LEU A 92 -8.24 -11.50 18.30
CA LEU A 92 -7.40 -11.93 17.18
C LEU A 92 -6.04 -11.24 17.18
N PHE A 93 -6.02 -9.95 17.44
CA PHE A 93 -4.80 -9.17 17.46
C PHE A 93 -3.90 -9.49 18.65
N ASN A 94 -4.45 -9.43 19.87
CA ASN A 94 -3.67 -9.52 21.09
C ASN A 94 -3.32 -10.96 21.50
N GLU A 95 -4.27 -11.91 21.35
CA GLU A 95 -4.07 -13.29 21.79
C GLU A 95 -3.59 -14.19 20.64
N LYS A 96 -4.24 -14.10 19.48
CA LYS A 96 -3.94 -14.95 18.33
C LYS A 96 -2.80 -14.40 17.45
N LYS A 97 -2.30 -13.22 17.77
CA LYS A 97 -1.19 -12.56 17.05
C LYS A 97 -1.39 -12.48 15.53
N LYS A 98 -2.64 -12.29 15.09
CA LYS A 98 -2.95 -12.14 13.67
C LYS A 98 -2.54 -10.77 13.17
N SER A 99 -1.97 -10.70 11.97
CA SER A 99 -1.71 -9.44 11.28
C SER A 99 -2.97 -8.93 10.59
N PHE A 100 -3.11 -7.63 10.55
CA PHE A 100 -4.22 -6.94 9.92
C PHE A 100 -3.76 -6.14 8.71
N VAL A 101 -4.66 -6.03 7.72
CA VAL A 101 -4.50 -5.13 6.58
C VAL A 101 -5.68 -4.16 6.55
N ILE A 102 -5.37 -2.88 6.54
CA ILE A 102 -6.34 -1.80 6.40
C ILE A 102 -6.22 -1.27 4.97
N PRO A 103 -7.13 -1.65 4.06
CA PRO A 103 -7.10 -1.15 2.69
C PRO A 103 -7.57 0.31 2.62
N PHE A 104 -7.15 1.00 1.58
CA PHE A 104 -7.51 2.40 1.32
C PHE A 104 -7.19 3.33 2.48
N ALA A 105 -5.99 3.17 3.05
CA ALA A 105 -5.55 3.93 4.21
C ALA A 105 -5.42 5.44 3.93
N GLU A 106 -5.30 5.84 2.67
CA GLU A 106 -5.34 7.23 2.25
C GLU A 106 -6.62 7.96 2.65
N TYR A 107 -7.73 7.25 2.90
CA TYR A 107 -8.95 7.89 3.42
C TYR A 107 -8.84 8.35 4.87
N GLN A 108 -7.81 7.92 5.56
CA GLN A 108 -7.59 8.22 6.97
C GLN A 108 -6.49 9.25 7.20
N ASN A 109 -5.69 9.55 6.18
CA ASN A 109 -4.50 10.38 6.32
C ASN A 109 -4.27 11.22 5.06
N GLU A 110 -4.27 12.54 5.23
CA GLU A 110 -4.10 13.51 4.14
C GLU A 110 -2.72 13.39 3.46
N ASP A 111 -1.67 13.11 4.21
CA ASP A 111 -0.33 12.99 3.63
C ASP A 111 -0.20 11.73 2.77
N LEU A 112 -0.90 10.64 3.12
CA LEU A 112 -1.01 9.46 2.24
C LEU A 112 -1.76 9.78 0.94
N VAL A 113 -2.80 10.61 0.99
CA VAL A 113 -3.47 11.11 -0.22
C VAL A 113 -2.47 11.84 -1.11
N LYS A 114 -1.69 12.77 -0.55
CA LYS A 114 -0.69 13.54 -1.30
C LYS A 114 0.39 12.65 -1.90
N ILE A 115 0.93 11.72 -1.12
CA ILE A 115 1.94 10.75 -1.60
C ILE A 115 1.38 9.92 -2.75
N ASN A 116 0.19 9.35 -2.61
CA ASN A 116 -0.42 8.58 -3.68
C ASN A 116 -0.58 9.40 -4.96
N PHE A 117 -1.05 10.64 -4.86
CA PHE A 117 -1.20 11.48 -6.04
C PHE A 117 0.13 11.84 -6.70
N VAL A 118 1.18 12.06 -5.91
CA VAL A 118 2.52 12.28 -6.49
C VAL A 118 2.99 11.04 -7.22
N LEU A 119 2.88 9.87 -6.60
CA LEU A 119 3.34 8.62 -7.20
C LEU A 119 2.46 8.17 -8.38
N GLU A 120 1.13 8.41 -8.34
CA GLU A 120 0.24 8.17 -9.48
C GLU A 120 0.69 8.88 -10.76
N LYS A 121 1.35 10.03 -10.64
CA LYS A 121 1.88 10.77 -11.80
C LYS A 121 2.90 9.97 -12.61
N TYR A 122 3.59 9.07 -11.97
CA TYR A 122 4.68 8.30 -12.58
C TYR A 122 4.31 6.84 -12.81
N PHE A 123 3.47 6.27 -11.94
CA PHE A 123 3.25 4.81 -11.88
C PHE A 123 1.82 4.40 -12.21
N GLY A 124 0.94 5.35 -12.50
CA GLY A 124 -0.45 5.06 -12.79
C GLY A 124 -1.30 4.97 -11.52
N ARG A 125 -2.51 4.42 -11.65
CA ARG A 125 -3.48 4.38 -10.56
C ARG A 125 -3.02 3.53 -9.40
N GLY A 126 -3.15 4.06 -8.18
CA GLY A 126 -2.74 3.38 -6.97
C GLY A 126 -3.68 3.54 -5.79
N GLN A 127 -3.32 2.87 -4.71
CA GLN A 127 -3.95 2.95 -3.40
C GLN A 127 -2.91 2.62 -2.31
N SER A 128 -3.26 2.91 -1.06
CA SER A 128 -2.42 2.56 0.09
C SER A 128 -3.10 1.53 0.98
N ASN A 129 -2.34 0.54 1.42
CA ASN A 129 -2.75 -0.40 2.47
C ASN A 129 -1.82 -0.26 3.68
N VAL A 130 -2.38 -0.29 4.88
CA VAL A 130 -1.59 -0.37 6.12
C VAL A 130 -1.58 -1.81 6.61
N TYR A 131 -0.39 -2.32 6.84
CA TYR A 131 -0.14 -3.65 7.42
C TYR A 131 0.27 -3.48 8.87
N VAL A 132 -0.47 -4.09 9.78
CA VAL A 132 -0.22 -4.03 11.22
C VAL A 132 0.00 -5.44 11.75
N SER A 133 1.12 -5.67 12.41
CA SER A 133 1.44 -6.94 13.05
C SER A 133 1.71 -6.71 14.54
N PRO A 134 1.07 -7.47 15.46
CA PRO A 134 1.19 -7.24 16.90
C PRO A 134 2.45 -7.81 17.54
N ALA A 135 3.14 -8.74 16.88
CA ALA A 135 4.25 -9.47 17.50
C ALA A 135 5.20 -10.06 16.46
N ALA A 136 6.33 -10.55 16.91
CA ALA A 136 7.17 -11.45 16.13
C ALA A 136 6.38 -12.72 15.74
N ASN A 137 6.74 -13.30 14.59
CA ASN A 137 6.07 -14.47 14.02
C ASN A 137 4.55 -14.30 13.74
N SER A 138 4.04 -13.06 13.81
CA SER A 138 2.72 -12.76 13.27
C SER A 138 2.67 -13.12 11.80
N LYS A 139 1.54 -13.73 11.37
CA LYS A 139 1.41 -14.22 10.00
C LYS A 139 1.62 -13.10 8.99
N SER A 140 2.40 -13.37 7.96
CA SER A 140 2.65 -12.50 6.81
C SER A 140 2.47 -13.29 5.52
N PHE A 141 2.59 -12.64 4.39
CA PHE A 141 2.50 -13.32 3.10
C PHE A 141 3.75 -14.17 2.87
N PRO A 142 3.61 -15.41 2.35
CA PRO A 142 4.74 -16.19 1.87
C PRO A 142 5.40 -15.50 0.67
N ALA A 143 6.51 -16.03 0.19
CA ALA A 143 7.18 -15.49 -0.98
C ALA A 143 6.20 -15.36 -2.16
N HIS A 144 6.05 -14.15 -2.67
CA HIS A 144 5.13 -13.80 -3.75
C HIS A 144 5.68 -12.67 -4.60
N ALA A 145 5.02 -12.38 -5.69
CA ALA A 145 5.31 -11.26 -6.56
C ALA A 145 4.02 -10.49 -6.87
N ASP A 146 4.06 -9.20 -6.70
CA ASP A 146 2.93 -8.32 -6.98
C ASP A 146 2.94 -7.85 -8.44
N ASN A 147 1.75 -7.63 -8.99
CA ASN A 147 1.59 -7.00 -10.30
C ASN A 147 1.55 -5.47 -10.22
N THR A 148 2.14 -4.90 -9.18
CA THR A 148 2.17 -3.46 -8.88
C THR A 148 3.58 -2.98 -8.60
N GLU A 149 3.84 -1.70 -8.86
CA GLU A 149 4.98 -0.98 -8.31
C GLU A 149 4.69 -0.72 -6.83
N ASN A 150 5.57 -1.08 -5.93
CA ASN A 150 5.35 -0.94 -4.48
C ASN A 150 6.33 0.04 -3.85
N PHE A 151 5.78 1.04 -3.15
CA PHE A 151 6.52 1.95 -2.26
C PHE A 151 6.08 1.67 -0.83
N LEU A 152 6.98 1.10 -0.05
CA LEU A 152 6.71 0.54 1.26
C LEU A 152 7.35 1.44 2.33
N PHE A 153 6.52 2.24 3.00
CA PHE A 153 6.95 3.12 4.10
C PHE A 153 6.85 2.35 5.41
N HIS A 154 7.97 2.06 6.03
CA HIS A 154 8.02 1.42 7.34
C HIS A 154 7.94 2.49 8.43
N THR A 155 6.88 2.49 9.22
CA THR A 155 6.59 3.60 10.14
C THR A 155 6.75 3.24 11.61
N GLU A 156 6.60 1.96 11.97
CA GLU A 156 6.71 1.50 13.35
C GLU A 156 7.36 0.12 13.43
N GLY A 157 8.24 -0.07 14.40
CA GLY A 157 8.86 -1.35 14.72
C GLY A 157 9.93 -1.78 13.71
N ARG A 158 10.05 -3.11 13.53
CA ARG A 158 11.08 -3.73 12.67
C ARG A 158 10.50 -4.92 11.92
N VAL A 159 10.98 -5.12 10.70
CA VAL A 159 10.56 -6.23 9.84
C VAL A 159 11.71 -6.70 8.97
N LYS A 160 11.82 -8.00 8.76
CA LYS A 160 12.82 -8.60 7.89
C LYS A 160 12.23 -8.84 6.50
N TRP A 161 12.98 -8.45 5.48
CA TRP A 161 12.64 -8.67 4.07
C TRP A 161 13.65 -9.57 3.40
N LYS A 162 13.15 -10.41 2.51
CA LYS A 162 13.93 -11.12 1.51
C LYS A 162 13.46 -10.72 0.13
N ILE A 163 14.39 -10.35 -0.73
CA ILE A 163 14.15 -10.06 -2.13
C ILE A 163 14.83 -11.15 -2.95
N TYR A 164 14.12 -11.68 -3.91
CA TYR A 164 14.63 -12.74 -4.78
C TYR A 164 15.12 -12.16 -6.10
N GLU A 165 16.05 -12.87 -6.76
CA GLU A 165 16.53 -12.50 -8.10
C GLU A 165 15.43 -12.62 -9.14
N GLU A 166 14.52 -13.57 -8.95
CA GLU A 166 13.53 -13.91 -9.94
C GLU A 166 12.34 -12.96 -9.93
N PHE A 167 11.73 -12.88 -11.12
CA PHE A 167 10.49 -12.17 -11.40
C PHE A 167 9.43 -13.16 -11.88
N ALA A 168 8.14 -12.87 -11.61
CA ALA A 168 7.05 -13.63 -12.19
C ALA A 168 7.06 -13.49 -13.74
N PRO A 169 6.75 -14.57 -14.49
CA PRO A 169 6.08 -15.82 -14.09
C PRO A 169 6.98 -16.92 -13.52
N GLY A 170 8.22 -16.64 -13.16
CA GLY A 170 9.11 -17.62 -12.54
C GLY A 170 8.65 -18.13 -11.17
N LYS A 171 9.59 -18.66 -10.40
CA LYS A 171 9.39 -19.03 -8.98
C LYS A 171 10.57 -18.49 -8.17
N PRO A 172 10.37 -18.09 -6.92
CA PRO A 172 11.45 -17.63 -6.07
C PRO A 172 12.42 -18.79 -5.78
N LYS A 173 13.70 -18.62 -6.03
CA LYS A 173 14.74 -19.63 -5.81
C LYS A 173 15.96 -19.05 -5.10
N HIS A 174 16.46 -17.92 -5.58
CA HIS A 174 17.71 -17.34 -5.11
C HIS A 174 17.43 -16.03 -4.39
N VAL A 175 17.78 -15.97 -3.12
CA VAL A 175 17.69 -14.71 -2.35
C VAL A 175 18.79 -13.78 -2.84
N LEU A 176 18.39 -12.67 -3.45
CA LEU A 176 19.28 -11.61 -3.92
C LEU A 176 19.77 -10.75 -2.76
N ASP A 177 18.84 -10.40 -1.86
CA ASP A 177 19.13 -9.50 -0.74
C ASP A 177 18.25 -9.83 0.47
N GLU A 178 18.81 -9.67 1.66
CA GLU A 178 18.11 -9.87 2.92
C GLU A 178 18.47 -8.72 3.87
N PHE A 179 17.46 -8.02 4.39
CA PHE A 179 17.68 -6.87 5.26
C PHE A 179 16.51 -6.65 6.23
N ILE A 180 16.79 -5.86 7.26
CA ILE A 180 15.78 -5.39 8.20
C ILE A 180 15.43 -3.96 7.86
N LEU A 181 14.12 -3.66 7.75
CA LEU A 181 13.61 -2.29 7.75
C LEU A 181 13.27 -1.86 9.17
N GLU A 182 13.57 -0.61 9.45
CA GLU A 182 13.26 0.06 10.71
C GLU A 182 12.33 1.26 10.46
N ALA A 183 11.73 1.79 11.53
CA ALA A 183 10.86 2.95 11.42
C ALA A 183 11.57 4.14 10.75
N GLY A 184 11.01 4.65 9.66
CA GLY A 184 11.56 5.68 8.80
C GLY A 184 12.24 5.15 7.53
N ASP A 185 12.30 3.83 7.31
CA ASP A 185 12.84 3.29 6.07
C ASP A 185 11.76 3.23 4.98
N LEU A 186 12.16 3.43 3.73
CA LEU A 186 11.36 3.23 2.53
C LEU A 186 11.98 2.13 1.68
N LEU A 187 11.16 1.17 1.26
CA LEU A 187 11.53 0.14 0.31
C LEU A 187 10.69 0.29 -0.96
N TYR A 188 11.36 0.38 -2.11
CA TYR A 188 10.73 0.23 -3.41
C TYR A 188 10.96 -1.19 -3.93
N ILE A 189 9.90 -1.84 -4.40
CA ILE A 189 9.96 -3.14 -5.10
C ILE A 189 9.27 -2.98 -6.47
N PRO A 190 9.96 -3.30 -7.57
CA PRO A 190 9.36 -3.25 -8.90
C PRO A 190 8.30 -4.34 -9.08
N GLN A 191 7.39 -4.12 -10.03
CA GLN A 191 6.41 -5.14 -10.41
C GLN A 191 7.06 -6.49 -10.65
N PHE A 192 6.39 -7.52 -10.20
CA PHE A 192 6.73 -8.94 -10.44
C PHE A 192 8.02 -9.43 -9.79
N GLN A 193 8.77 -8.61 -9.06
CA GLN A 193 9.91 -9.11 -8.30
C GLN A 193 9.43 -9.91 -7.08
N PHE A 194 9.90 -11.15 -6.92
CA PHE A 194 9.56 -11.97 -5.76
C PHE A 194 10.16 -11.40 -4.49
N HIS A 195 9.35 -11.39 -3.45
CA HIS A 195 9.72 -10.93 -2.13
C HIS A 195 8.96 -11.68 -1.03
N GLU A 196 9.51 -11.64 0.17
CA GLU A 196 8.96 -12.28 1.36
C GLU A 196 9.14 -11.38 2.58
N VAL A 197 8.20 -11.43 3.49
CA VAL A 197 8.19 -10.63 4.73
C VAL A 197 8.14 -11.54 5.94
N GLU A 198 9.09 -11.37 6.86
CA GLU A 198 9.13 -12.02 8.14
C GLU A 198 8.94 -11.00 9.27
N THR A 199 7.90 -11.17 10.08
CA THR A 199 7.64 -10.29 11.22
C THR A 199 8.54 -10.68 12.39
N ILE A 200 9.44 -9.77 12.77
CA ILE A 200 10.38 -9.96 13.89
C ILE A 200 10.00 -9.17 15.14
N GLY A 201 8.87 -8.48 15.11
CA GLY A 201 8.32 -7.70 16.23
C GLY A 201 7.02 -7.03 15.86
N PRO A 202 6.41 -6.27 16.79
CA PRO A 202 5.30 -5.39 16.47
C PRO A 202 5.71 -4.39 15.39
N ARG A 203 4.85 -4.18 14.38
CA ARG A 203 5.17 -3.28 13.28
C ARG A 203 3.96 -2.63 12.64
N ILE A 204 4.20 -1.49 12.00
CA ILE A 204 3.30 -0.87 11.03
C ILE A 204 4.08 -0.56 9.75
N LEU A 205 3.52 -0.96 8.63
CA LEU A 205 4.04 -0.74 7.29
C LEU A 205 2.93 -0.24 6.39
N ILE A 206 3.21 0.76 5.58
CA ILE A 206 2.30 1.25 4.54
C ILE A 206 2.81 0.80 3.19
N SER A 207 1.97 0.13 2.41
CA SER A 207 2.23 -0.17 1.01
C SER A 207 1.42 0.78 0.13
N CYS A 208 2.09 1.72 -0.52
CA CYS A 208 1.54 2.48 -1.63
C CYS A 208 1.84 1.71 -2.92
N HIS A 209 0.82 1.14 -3.54
CA HIS A 209 0.98 0.27 -4.70
C HIS A 209 0.20 0.78 -5.89
N PHE A 210 0.83 0.66 -7.09
CA PHE A 210 0.38 1.29 -8.33
C PHE A 210 0.27 0.29 -9.46
N HIS A 211 -0.88 0.26 -10.12
CA HIS A 211 -1.13 -0.59 -11.27
C HIS A 211 -0.77 0.12 -12.57
N ASN A 212 0.19 -0.43 -13.28
CA ASN A 212 0.41 -0.06 -14.67
C ASN A 212 -0.29 -1.06 -15.58
N LYS A 213 -1.44 -0.69 -16.16
CA LYS A 213 -2.23 -1.59 -17.01
C LYS A 213 -1.46 -2.22 -18.17
N GLU A 214 -0.47 -1.54 -18.70
CA GLU A 214 0.29 -2.02 -19.84
C GLU A 214 1.26 -3.16 -19.51
N ARG A 215 1.52 -3.35 -18.21
CA ARG A 215 2.40 -4.39 -17.70
C ARG A 215 1.67 -5.60 -17.12
N GLN A 216 0.34 -5.57 -17.07
CA GLN A 216 -0.46 -6.67 -16.53
C GLN A 216 -0.41 -7.94 -17.40
N SER A 217 0.15 -7.87 -18.61
CA SER A 217 0.33 -9.05 -19.45
C SER A 217 1.65 -9.73 -19.16
N LEU A 218 1.62 -10.78 -18.35
CA LEU A 218 2.76 -11.65 -18.09
C LEU A 218 3.35 -12.30 -19.36
N LYS A 219 2.61 -12.29 -20.48
CA LYS A 219 3.07 -12.87 -21.76
C LYS A 219 4.15 -12.05 -22.44
N ASN A 220 4.23 -10.74 -22.13
CA ASN A 220 5.19 -9.81 -22.72
C ASN A 220 5.92 -9.03 -21.65
N PHE A 221 6.65 -9.73 -20.80
CA PHE A 221 7.44 -9.13 -19.72
C PHE A 221 8.63 -8.32 -20.31
N LYS A 222 8.29 -7.30 -21.08
CA LYS A 222 9.24 -6.25 -21.45
C LYS A 222 8.90 -5.02 -20.62
N VAL A 223 9.85 -4.66 -19.78
CA VAL A 223 9.82 -3.41 -19.03
C VAL A 223 9.83 -2.25 -20.01
N THR A 224 8.67 -1.79 -20.42
CA THR A 224 8.55 -0.61 -21.25
C THR A 224 8.21 0.57 -20.36
N PRO A 225 9.05 1.60 -20.27
CA PRO A 225 8.73 2.82 -19.55
C PRO A 225 7.40 3.38 -20.04
N MET A 226 6.58 3.87 -19.10
CA MET A 226 5.38 4.61 -19.48
C MET A 226 5.81 5.85 -20.26
N THR A 227 5.43 5.95 -21.54
CA THR A 227 5.69 7.15 -22.34
C THR A 227 4.86 8.32 -21.81
N GLU A 228 5.30 9.54 -22.07
CA GLU A 228 4.53 10.75 -21.68
C GLU A 228 3.09 10.72 -22.18
N ASN A 229 2.88 10.34 -23.43
CA ASN A 229 1.54 10.21 -24.01
C ASN A 229 0.63 9.21 -23.26
N LYS A 230 1.18 8.22 -22.62
CA LYS A 230 0.43 7.24 -21.87
C LYS A 230 0.16 7.70 -20.43
N ARG A 231 1.10 8.47 -19.85
CA ARG A 231 0.85 9.24 -18.63
C ARG A 231 -0.30 10.22 -18.86
N ASP A 232 -0.27 10.98 -19.93
CA ASP A 232 -1.29 11.97 -20.26
C ASP A 232 -2.69 11.37 -20.39
N ARG A 233 -2.84 10.14 -20.90
CA ARG A 233 -4.14 9.46 -20.90
C ARG A 233 -4.67 9.17 -19.50
N TRP A 234 -3.80 8.86 -18.55
CA TRP A 234 -4.19 8.67 -17.17
C TRP A 234 -4.55 9.99 -16.49
N TYR A 235 -3.90 11.09 -16.85
CA TYR A 235 -4.18 12.42 -16.34
C TYR A 235 -5.41 13.04 -16.98
N ASN A 236 -5.57 12.89 -18.27
CA ASN A 236 -6.72 13.39 -19.01
C ASN A 236 -8.05 12.76 -18.56
N TRP A 237 -7.98 11.68 -17.89
CA TRP A 237 -9.15 11.00 -17.31
C TRP A 237 -9.58 11.57 -15.95
N LYS A 238 -8.71 12.34 -15.27
CA LYS A 238 -9.00 13.01 -14.00
C LYS A 238 -8.62 14.49 -14.07
N PRO A 239 -9.06 15.27 -15.08
CA PRO A 239 -8.59 16.64 -15.27
C PRO A 239 -8.89 17.55 -14.07
N GLU A 240 -9.94 17.21 -13.30
CA GLU A 240 -10.35 17.99 -12.14
C GLU A 240 -9.52 17.71 -10.89
N LEU A 241 -8.74 16.62 -10.87
CA LEU A 241 -7.84 16.31 -9.76
C LEU A 241 -6.60 17.20 -9.73
N TYR A 242 -6.30 17.82 -10.86
CA TYR A 242 -5.10 18.62 -11.03
C TYR A 242 -5.45 19.98 -11.61
N ASP A 243 -4.82 21.02 -11.10
CA ASP A 243 -4.84 22.33 -11.71
C ASP A 243 -3.95 22.33 -12.98
N LYS A 244 -3.98 23.44 -13.75
CA LYS A 244 -3.18 23.63 -14.97
C LYS A 244 -1.65 23.56 -14.71
N LYS A 245 -1.23 23.69 -13.45
CA LYS A 245 0.16 23.59 -13.01
C LYS A 245 0.53 22.19 -12.52
N GLY A 246 -0.43 21.24 -12.57
CA GLY A 246 -0.26 19.88 -12.09
C GLY A 246 -0.31 19.75 -10.56
N ASN A 247 -0.84 20.74 -9.83
CA ASN A 247 -1.08 20.62 -8.40
C ASN A 247 -2.39 19.87 -8.15
N ILE A 248 -2.41 19.13 -7.04
CA ILE A 248 -3.61 18.41 -6.61
C ILE A 248 -4.67 19.41 -6.14
N ASN A 249 -5.90 19.20 -6.56
CA ASN A 249 -7.08 19.82 -5.96
C ASN A 249 -7.57 18.91 -4.81
N PRO A 250 -7.27 19.24 -3.55
CA PRO A 250 -7.60 18.39 -2.41
C PRO A 250 -9.10 18.20 -2.21
N ASP A 251 -9.90 19.23 -2.47
CA ASP A 251 -11.36 19.16 -2.30
C ASP A 251 -11.99 18.23 -3.32
N PHE A 252 -11.54 18.30 -4.55
CA PHE A 252 -12.01 17.38 -5.58
C PHE A 252 -11.59 15.94 -5.29
N ALA A 253 -10.35 15.73 -4.86
CA ALA A 253 -9.83 14.41 -4.54
C ALA A 253 -10.63 13.75 -3.40
N TYR A 254 -10.92 14.51 -2.35
CA TYR A 254 -11.71 14.05 -1.21
C TYR A 254 -13.14 13.67 -1.64
N ASN A 255 -13.86 14.61 -2.24
CA ASN A 255 -15.25 14.41 -2.66
C ASN A 255 -15.39 13.28 -3.69
N PHE A 256 -14.46 13.20 -4.63
CA PHE A 256 -14.47 12.20 -5.67
C PHE A 256 -14.29 10.78 -5.15
N ARG A 257 -13.38 10.57 -4.21
CA ARG A 257 -13.15 9.26 -3.60
C ARG A 257 -14.29 8.83 -2.69
N HIS A 258 -14.80 9.74 -1.89
CA HIS A 258 -15.88 9.45 -0.93
C HIS A 258 -17.25 9.27 -1.55
N THR A 259 -17.55 9.98 -2.63
CA THR A 259 -18.87 9.90 -3.29
C THR A 259 -18.96 8.78 -4.32
N GLY A 260 -17.86 8.09 -4.63
CA GLY A 260 -17.82 7.10 -5.72
C GLY A 260 -18.14 7.70 -7.11
N GLY A 261 -18.06 9.03 -7.22
CA GLY A 261 -18.45 9.79 -8.40
C GLY A 261 -17.76 9.39 -9.70
N TRP A 262 -16.56 8.85 -9.57
CA TRP A 262 -15.85 8.36 -10.74
C TRP A 262 -16.43 7.10 -11.36
N LYS A 263 -17.15 6.26 -10.61
CA LYS A 263 -17.89 5.12 -11.17
C LYS A 263 -19.01 5.55 -12.08
N LYS A 264 -19.70 6.65 -11.75
CA LYS A 264 -20.83 7.16 -12.55
C LYS A 264 -20.40 7.93 -13.81
N LYS A 265 -19.20 8.54 -13.78
CA LYS A 265 -18.74 9.43 -14.85
C LYS A 265 -17.88 8.71 -15.90
N TYR A 266 -17.28 7.54 -15.56
CA TYR A 266 -16.25 6.90 -16.39
C TYR A 266 -16.44 5.39 -16.59
N LEU A 267 -17.59 4.83 -16.15
CA LEU A 267 -18.12 3.55 -16.58
C LEU A 267 -19.28 3.77 -17.53
#